data_4ed89da779f138ff6b0ff00e85f2abd3
#
_entry.id   4ed89da779f138ff6b0ff00e85f2abd3
#
_cell.length_a   1.000
_cell.length_b   1.000
_cell.length_c   1.000
_cell.angle_alpha   90.00
_cell.angle_beta   90.00
_cell.angle_gamma   90.00
#
_symmetry.space_group_name_H-M   'P 1'
#
loop_
_entity.id
_entity.type
_entity.pdbx_description
1 polymer ?
#
loop_
_entity_poly.entity_id
_entity_poly.type
_entity_poly.pdbx_seq_one_letter_code
_entity_poly.pdbx_strand_id
1 'polypeptide(L)'
;MRQFVLYASFTLRWCFEDETTEATESLLTLLQNEEALAWVPGIWQYELLNGLGKGITRGRVDRQRAFLLWQEIQELPLRIVEIPIDRKLLELALAYNLAVYDASYLSLAMEHHLALATVDGKLQPAARLAGLDIIAP
;
A
#
# COMPACT_ATOMS: atom_id res chain seq x y z
N MET A 1 14.15 -0.27 13.34
CA MET A 1 12.74 -0.42 12.89
C MET A 1 12.70 -0.45 11.37
N ARG A 2 12.02 -1.44 10.82
CA ARG A 2 11.84 -1.54 9.37
C ARG A 2 10.81 -0.52 8.89
N GLN A 3 11.11 0.22 7.83
CA GLN A 3 10.20 1.21 7.26
C GLN A 3 10.02 0.94 5.75
N PHE A 4 8.82 1.12 5.27
CA PHE A 4 8.49 0.87 3.87
C PHE A 4 7.22 1.62 3.48
N VAL A 5 7.02 1.82 2.20
CA VAL A 5 5.77 2.34 1.65
C VAL A 5 4.83 1.16 1.41
N LEU A 6 3.62 1.25 1.96
CA LEU A 6 2.62 0.18 1.88
C LEU A 6 1.56 0.54 0.84
N TYR A 7 1.47 -0.26 -0.21
CA TYR A 7 0.46 -0.08 -1.25
C TYR A 7 -0.87 -0.70 -0.81
N ALA A 8 -1.99 -0.08 -1.22
CA ALA A 8 -3.32 -0.55 -0.83
C ALA A 8 -3.59 -1.99 -1.27
N SER A 9 -3.15 -2.38 -2.46
CA SER A 9 -3.33 -3.75 -2.95
C SER A 9 -2.62 -4.79 -2.09
N PHE A 10 -1.47 -4.44 -1.53
CA PHE A 10 -0.77 -5.31 -0.57
C PHE A 10 -1.55 -5.41 0.74
N THR A 11 -2.05 -4.28 1.24
CA THR A 11 -2.89 -4.22 2.46
C THR A 11 -4.13 -5.12 2.32
N LEU A 12 -4.78 -5.09 1.16
CA LEU A 12 -5.97 -5.89 0.91
C LEU A 12 -5.70 -7.41 0.95
N ARG A 13 -4.45 -7.83 0.76
CA ARG A 13 -4.07 -9.24 0.93
C ARG A 13 -4.30 -9.73 2.35
N TRP A 14 -4.26 -8.85 3.33
CA TRP A 14 -4.56 -9.20 4.72
C TRP A 14 -6.06 -9.38 4.97
N CYS A 15 -6.88 -8.82 4.10
CA CYS A 15 -8.34 -8.78 4.28
C CYS A 15 -9.07 -9.98 3.68
N PHE A 16 -8.42 -10.70 2.76
CA PHE A 16 -9.01 -11.83 2.05
C PHE A 16 -8.15 -13.08 2.27
N GLU A 17 -8.72 -14.08 2.96
CA GLU A 17 -8.00 -15.30 3.35
C GLU A 17 -7.32 -16.02 2.20
N ASP A 18 -7.97 -16.07 1.03
CA ASP A 18 -7.44 -16.73 -0.15
C ASP A 18 -6.28 -16.00 -0.80
N GLU A 19 -5.97 -14.77 -0.34
CA GLU A 19 -4.88 -13.97 -0.88
C GLU A 19 -3.69 -13.82 0.07
N THR A 20 -3.80 -14.30 1.32
CA THR A 20 -2.69 -14.22 2.27
C THR A 20 -1.57 -15.16 1.91
N THR A 21 -0.35 -14.70 2.11
CA THR A 21 0.88 -15.48 1.92
C THR A 21 1.73 -15.37 3.19
N GLU A 22 2.76 -16.21 3.28
CA GLU A 22 3.72 -16.12 4.38
C GLU A 22 4.40 -14.74 4.42
N ALA A 23 4.73 -14.18 3.26
CA ALA A 23 5.36 -12.87 3.17
C ALA A 23 4.43 -11.75 3.65
N THR A 24 3.14 -11.78 3.25
CA THR A 24 2.18 -10.77 3.70
C THR A 24 1.90 -10.87 5.20
N GLU A 25 1.78 -12.07 5.72
CA GLU A 25 1.58 -12.32 7.15
C GLU A 25 2.78 -11.88 7.98
N SER A 26 3.99 -12.14 7.51
CA SER A 26 5.23 -11.73 8.21
C SER A 26 5.30 -10.22 8.35
N LEU A 27 4.94 -9.49 7.30
CA LEU A 27 4.96 -8.03 7.33
C LEU A 27 3.91 -7.47 8.28
N LEU A 28 2.71 -8.06 8.27
CA LEU A 28 1.64 -7.68 9.20
C LEU A 28 2.08 -7.91 10.66
N THR A 29 2.71 -9.03 10.93
CA THR A 29 3.22 -9.35 12.28
C THR A 29 4.22 -8.31 12.77
N LEU A 30 5.14 -7.87 11.89
CA LEU A 30 6.09 -6.81 12.24
C LEU A 30 5.38 -5.50 12.61
N LEU A 31 4.34 -5.14 11.86
CA LEU A 31 3.55 -3.94 12.15
C LEU A 31 2.79 -4.09 13.47
N GLN A 32 2.15 -5.24 13.72
CA GLN A 32 1.41 -5.50 14.94
C GLN A 32 2.30 -5.47 16.18
N ASN A 33 3.55 -5.88 16.04
CA ASN A 33 4.54 -5.88 17.12
C ASN A 33 5.28 -4.55 17.26
N GLU A 34 4.89 -3.55 16.48
CA GLU A 34 5.57 -2.23 16.46
C GLU A 34 7.06 -2.30 16.08
N GLU A 35 7.42 -3.33 15.30
CA GLU A 35 8.77 -3.51 14.78
C GLU A 35 8.94 -2.94 13.37
N ALA A 36 7.87 -2.39 12.81
CA ALA A 36 7.86 -1.76 11.50
C ALA A 36 6.94 -0.54 11.49
N LEU A 37 7.18 0.37 10.55
CA LEU A 37 6.36 1.54 10.29
C LEU A 37 6.03 1.57 8.80
N ALA A 38 4.74 1.64 8.48
CA ALA A 38 4.30 1.77 7.10
C ALA A 38 4.00 3.23 6.77
N TRP A 39 4.49 3.68 5.62
CA TRP A 39 4.23 5.00 5.07
C TRP A 39 3.21 4.86 3.95
N VAL A 40 2.18 5.68 3.92
CA VAL A 40 1.14 5.64 2.90
C VAL A 40 0.78 7.05 2.43
N PRO A 41 0.51 7.24 1.12
CA PRO A 41 -0.07 8.50 0.65
C PRO A 41 -1.56 8.55 0.99
N GLY A 42 -2.16 9.74 0.96
CA GLY A 42 -3.58 9.91 1.30
C GLY A 42 -4.54 9.06 0.47
N ILE A 43 -4.18 8.78 -0.81
CA ILE A 43 -5.00 7.94 -1.69
C ILE A 43 -5.16 6.50 -1.17
N TRP A 44 -4.22 6.01 -0.36
CA TRP A 44 -4.26 4.68 0.22
C TRP A 44 -5.57 4.44 1.00
N GLN A 45 -6.02 5.43 1.74
CA GLN A 45 -7.26 5.30 2.53
C GLN A 45 -8.48 5.08 1.64
N TYR A 46 -8.58 5.83 0.53
CA TYR A 46 -9.67 5.65 -0.43
C TYR A 46 -9.60 4.29 -1.12
N GLU A 47 -8.43 3.89 -1.53
CA GLU A 47 -8.24 2.62 -2.22
C GLU A 47 -8.56 1.43 -1.32
N LEU A 48 -8.15 1.50 -0.05
CA LEU A 48 -8.44 0.44 0.93
C LEU A 48 -9.95 0.32 1.17
N LEU A 49 -10.63 1.44 1.42
CA LEU A 49 -12.08 1.43 1.60
C LEU A 49 -12.80 0.93 0.35
N ASN A 50 -12.36 1.36 -0.82
CA ASN A 50 -12.94 0.91 -2.08
C ASN A 50 -12.76 -0.60 -2.27
N GLY A 51 -11.58 -1.12 -1.96
CA GLY A 51 -11.30 -2.56 -2.03
C GLY A 51 -12.16 -3.38 -1.07
N LEU A 52 -12.34 -2.90 0.15
CA LEU A 52 -13.24 -3.53 1.13
C LEU A 52 -14.69 -3.48 0.65
N GLY A 53 -15.14 -2.35 0.11
CA GLY A 53 -16.49 -2.21 -0.43
C GLY A 53 -16.75 -3.18 -1.58
N LYS A 54 -15.80 -3.32 -2.50
CA LYS A 54 -15.89 -4.30 -3.58
C LYS A 54 -15.93 -5.74 -3.05
N GLY A 55 -15.13 -6.01 -2.02
CA GLY A 55 -15.14 -7.32 -1.36
C GLY A 55 -16.51 -7.67 -0.78
N ILE A 56 -17.17 -6.71 -0.15
CA ILE A 56 -18.52 -6.88 0.38
C ILE A 56 -19.52 -7.17 -0.75
N THR A 57 -19.54 -6.33 -1.80
CA THR A 57 -20.50 -6.48 -2.90
C THR A 57 -20.30 -7.76 -3.69
N ARG A 58 -19.07 -8.29 -3.74
CA ARG A 58 -18.74 -9.54 -4.42
C ARG A 58 -18.85 -10.77 -3.52
N GLY A 59 -19.28 -10.59 -2.29
CA GLY A 59 -19.46 -11.70 -1.33
C GLY A 59 -18.16 -12.31 -0.83
N ARG A 60 -17.02 -11.61 -0.93
CA ARG A 60 -15.72 -12.12 -0.48
C ARG A 60 -15.48 -11.92 1.01
N VAL A 61 -16.16 -10.94 1.59
CA VAL A 61 -16.09 -10.60 3.01
C VAL A 61 -17.47 -10.04 3.42
N ASP A 62 -17.94 -10.36 4.61
CA ASP A 62 -19.17 -9.75 5.08
C ASP A 62 -18.93 -8.34 5.63
N ARG A 63 -20.01 -7.57 5.73
CA ARG A 63 -19.95 -6.17 6.14
C ARG A 63 -19.31 -5.99 7.52
N GLN A 64 -19.72 -6.80 8.47
CA GLN A 64 -19.22 -6.69 9.84
C GLN A 64 -17.72 -6.98 9.91
N ARG A 65 -17.28 -8.03 9.21
CA ARG A 65 -15.85 -8.38 9.15
C ARG A 65 -15.03 -7.29 8.46
N ALA A 66 -15.55 -6.71 7.37
CA ALA A 66 -14.86 -5.63 6.67
C ALA A 66 -14.65 -4.40 7.56
N PHE A 67 -15.65 -4.00 8.34
CA PHE A 67 -15.53 -2.88 9.27
C PHE A 67 -14.53 -3.17 10.38
N LEU A 68 -14.51 -4.39 10.90
CA LEU A 68 -13.53 -4.79 11.91
C LEU A 68 -12.10 -4.76 11.34
N LEU A 69 -11.90 -5.27 10.13
CA LEU A 69 -10.60 -5.21 9.45
C LEU A 69 -10.13 -3.77 9.25
N TRP A 70 -11.02 -2.88 8.83
CA TRP A 70 -10.72 -1.47 8.71
C TRP A 70 -10.21 -0.88 10.02
N GLN A 71 -10.90 -1.16 11.14
CA GLN A 71 -10.50 -0.69 12.47
C GLN A 71 -9.14 -1.24 12.88
N GLU A 72 -8.91 -2.53 12.68
CA GLU A 72 -7.63 -3.18 13.02
C GLU A 72 -6.47 -2.59 12.22
N ILE A 73 -6.69 -2.31 10.94
CA ILE A 73 -5.66 -1.71 10.08
C ILE A 73 -5.33 -0.29 10.53
N GLN A 74 -6.34 0.49 10.97
CA GLN A 74 -6.11 1.84 11.47
C GLN A 74 -5.27 1.88 12.76
N GLU A 75 -5.22 0.80 13.49
CA GLU A 75 -4.42 0.69 14.71
C GLU A 75 -2.96 0.32 14.47
N LEU A 76 -2.61 -0.04 13.24
CA LEU A 76 -1.22 -0.36 12.88
C LEU A 76 -0.35 0.90 12.90
N PRO A 77 0.97 0.75 13.08
CA PRO A 77 1.91 1.87 12.95
C PRO A 77 1.95 2.39 11.50
N LEU A 78 1.17 3.41 11.24
CA LEU A 78 1.02 4.02 9.91
C LEU A 78 1.41 5.49 9.97
N ARG A 79 2.09 5.96 8.93
CA ARG A 79 2.33 7.37 8.69
C ARG A 79 1.66 7.76 7.38
N ILE A 80 0.59 8.52 7.47
CA ILE A 80 -0.13 9.01 6.31
C ILE A 80 0.50 10.33 5.89
N VAL A 81 0.95 10.40 4.64
CA VAL A 81 1.62 11.59 4.11
C VAL A 81 0.81 12.15 2.96
N GLU A 82 0.51 13.43 3.04
CA GLU A 82 -0.15 14.12 1.93
C GLU A 82 0.89 14.42 0.85
N ILE A 83 0.68 13.85 -0.33
CA ILE A 83 1.56 14.05 -1.47
C ILE A 83 1.09 15.30 -2.22
N PRO A 84 1.97 16.27 -2.53
CA PRO A 84 1.59 17.41 -3.31
C PRO A 84 1.03 17.00 -4.67
N ILE A 85 -0.16 17.53 -5.00
CA ILE A 85 -0.82 17.28 -6.28
C ILE A 85 -0.45 18.43 -7.20
N ASP A 86 0.68 18.31 -7.87
CA ASP A 86 1.28 19.37 -8.65
C ASP A 86 1.92 18.84 -9.94
N ARG A 87 2.58 19.73 -10.65
CA ARG A 87 3.24 19.41 -11.92
C ARG A 87 4.27 18.29 -11.77
N LYS A 88 5.02 18.26 -10.67
CA LYS A 88 6.05 17.25 -10.45
C LYS A 88 5.46 15.84 -10.38
N LEU A 89 4.30 15.71 -9.76
CA LEU A 89 3.61 14.42 -9.69
C LEU A 89 3.20 13.93 -11.08
N LEU A 90 2.68 14.81 -11.93
CA LEU A 90 2.34 14.47 -13.31
C LEU A 90 3.59 14.09 -14.11
N GLU A 91 4.67 14.86 -13.97
CA GLU A 91 5.94 14.54 -14.64
C GLU A 91 6.47 13.17 -14.22
N LEU A 92 6.37 12.84 -12.94
CA LEU A 92 6.78 11.52 -12.44
C LEU A 92 5.92 10.40 -13.04
N ALA A 93 4.61 10.60 -13.08
CA ALA A 93 3.69 9.63 -13.69
C ALA A 93 4.04 9.38 -15.16
N LEU A 94 4.30 10.44 -15.91
CA LEU A 94 4.67 10.34 -17.33
C LEU A 94 6.02 9.67 -17.51
N ALA A 95 7.01 10.00 -16.68
CA ALA A 95 8.36 9.43 -16.78
C ALA A 95 8.37 7.91 -16.58
N TYR A 96 7.53 7.40 -15.71
CA TYR A 96 7.46 5.97 -15.40
C TYR A 96 6.25 5.27 -16.02
N ASN A 97 5.47 5.98 -16.84
CA ASN A 97 4.27 5.45 -17.48
C ASN A 97 3.27 4.86 -16.46
N LEU A 98 3.00 5.62 -15.42
CA LEU A 98 2.11 5.26 -14.33
C LEU A 98 0.88 6.15 -14.29
N ALA A 99 -0.21 5.65 -13.73
CA ALA A 99 -1.30 6.50 -13.28
C ALA A 99 -0.79 7.44 -12.17
N VAL A 100 -1.40 8.59 -12.02
CA VAL A 100 -1.02 9.56 -10.98
C VAL A 100 -1.15 8.95 -9.58
N TYR A 101 -2.14 8.08 -9.37
CA TYR A 101 -2.33 7.36 -8.10
C TYR A 101 -1.11 6.52 -7.74
N ASP A 102 -0.60 5.74 -8.69
CA ASP A 102 0.59 4.92 -8.50
C ASP A 102 1.84 5.77 -8.33
N ALA A 103 1.92 6.88 -9.07
CA ALA A 103 3.03 7.82 -8.94
C ALA A 103 3.09 8.45 -7.54
N SER A 104 1.97 8.59 -6.85
CA SER A 104 1.96 9.10 -5.47
C SER A 104 2.71 8.18 -4.51
N TYR A 105 2.55 6.86 -4.65
CA TYR A 105 3.31 5.88 -3.88
C TYR A 105 4.79 5.92 -4.22
N LEU A 106 5.10 5.98 -5.51
CA LEU A 106 6.50 6.03 -5.97
C LEU A 106 7.20 7.30 -5.48
N SER A 107 6.53 8.45 -5.54
CA SER A 107 7.03 9.72 -5.04
C SER A 107 7.39 9.63 -3.56
N LEU A 108 6.50 9.06 -2.76
CA LEU A 108 6.73 8.90 -1.32
C LEU A 108 7.95 8.01 -1.05
N ALA A 109 8.06 6.90 -1.77
CA ALA A 109 9.17 5.97 -1.62
C ALA A 109 10.50 6.60 -2.05
N MET A 110 10.52 7.34 -3.15
CA MET A 110 11.73 8.02 -3.64
C MET A 110 12.20 9.11 -2.68
N GLU A 111 11.28 9.91 -2.17
CA GLU A 111 11.63 11.02 -1.26
C GLU A 111 12.30 10.53 0.02
N HIS A 112 11.86 9.39 0.54
CA HIS A 112 12.34 8.87 1.82
C HIS A 112 13.27 7.65 1.67
N HIS A 113 13.60 7.26 0.44
CA HIS A 113 14.46 6.10 0.14
C HIS A 113 13.94 4.82 0.80
N LEU A 114 12.66 4.55 0.64
CA LEU A 114 11.98 3.42 1.26
C LEU A 114 11.68 2.32 0.24
N ALA A 115 11.71 1.07 0.68
CA ALA A 115 11.21 -0.05 -0.10
C ALA A 115 9.70 0.08 -0.32
N LEU A 116 9.19 -0.53 -1.38
CA LEU A 116 7.78 -0.46 -1.75
C LEU A 116 7.14 -1.85 -1.64
N ALA A 117 6.18 -1.99 -0.72
CA ALA A 117 5.41 -3.23 -0.57
C ALA A 117 4.19 -3.17 -1.49
N THR A 118 4.25 -3.89 -2.61
CA THR A 118 3.22 -3.85 -3.64
C THR A 118 3.03 -5.21 -4.31
N VAL A 119 1.80 -5.45 -4.76
CA VAL A 119 1.45 -6.59 -5.63
C VAL A 119 1.32 -6.17 -7.09
N ASP A 120 1.41 -4.87 -7.36
CA ASP A 120 1.19 -4.32 -8.70
C ASP A 120 2.40 -4.55 -9.61
N GLY A 121 2.20 -5.36 -10.66
CA GLY A 121 3.25 -5.65 -11.63
C GLY A 121 3.73 -4.46 -12.45
N LYS A 122 2.92 -3.40 -12.56
CA LYS A 122 3.31 -2.16 -13.28
C LYS A 122 4.22 -1.29 -12.42
N LEU A 123 3.97 -1.27 -11.11
CA LEU A 123 4.73 -0.44 -10.20
C LEU A 123 6.11 -1.02 -9.91
N GLN A 124 6.26 -2.34 -9.96
CA GLN A 124 7.53 -3.01 -9.68
C GLN A 124 8.66 -2.59 -10.63
N PRO A 125 8.47 -2.58 -11.97
CA PRO A 125 9.51 -2.10 -12.88
C PRO A 125 9.88 -0.63 -12.64
N ALA A 126 8.89 0.22 -12.37
CA ALA A 126 9.12 1.63 -12.07
C ALA A 126 9.96 1.81 -10.81
N ALA A 127 9.65 1.08 -9.74
CA ALA A 127 10.40 1.13 -8.50
C ALA A 127 11.85 0.68 -8.71
N ARG A 128 12.07 -0.39 -9.48
CA ARG A 128 13.42 -0.85 -9.81
C ARG A 128 14.21 0.18 -10.60
N LEU A 129 13.60 0.82 -11.59
CA LEU A 129 14.24 1.88 -12.37
C LEU A 129 14.59 3.07 -11.49
N ALA A 130 13.79 3.35 -10.47
CA ALA A 130 14.05 4.40 -9.50
C ALA A 130 15.09 4.01 -8.44
N GLY A 131 15.61 2.78 -8.49
CA GLY A 131 16.60 2.29 -7.53
C GLY A 131 16.03 1.90 -6.18
N LEU A 132 14.76 1.56 -6.12
CA LEU A 132 14.07 1.19 -4.90
C LEU A 132 13.89 -0.33 -4.79
N ASP A 133 13.97 -0.83 -3.58
CA ASP A 133 13.68 -2.23 -3.28
C ASP A 133 12.18 -2.48 -3.26
N ILE A 134 11.81 -3.72 -3.56
CA ILE A 134 10.42 -4.17 -3.57
C ILE A 134 10.25 -5.26 -2.52
N ILE A 135 9.16 -5.15 -1.77
CA ILE A 135 8.69 -6.22 -0.89
C ILE A 135 7.51 -6.87 -1.62
N ALA A 136 7.74 -8.07 -2.14
CA ALA A 136 6.72 -8.83 -2.85
C ALA A 136 5.81 -9.60 -1.89
N PRO A 137 4.54 -9.86 -2.26
CA PRO A 137 3.62 -10.63 -1.44
C PRO A 137 3.96 -12.13 -1.42
#